data_95d132fec36b13325d2def78994d6d72
#
_entry.id   95d132fec36b13325d2def78994d6d72
#
_cell.length_a   1.000
_cell.length_b   1.000
_cell.length_c   1.000
_cell.angle_alpha   90.00
_cell.angle_beta   90.00
_cell.angle_gamma   90.00
#
_symmetry.space_group_name_H-M   'P 1'
#
loop_
_entity.id
_entity.type
_entity.pdbx_description
1 polymer ?
#
loop_
_entity_poly.entity_id
_entity_poly.type
_entity_poly.pdbx_seq_one_letter_code
_entity_poly.pdbx_strand_id
1 'polypeptide(L)'
;MESNREEVNSVEPPYELIWEKLESGGVIPFLGAGASLSCRPKDAHWKSPKDEFLPSGWELAKYLDDRSGYPSDNQLDLLRVAQYYDGVAGRGGLDDELHSIFSRAYAHGELHRFLAELKSPLIVTTNYDTLIEQAFEEKGRAYNVVVYKMSAPLVSVKRAGSGEWENVDPQRLALDLAGAPTIFKMHGSSIPGAPEEDSYVITEDDYVEFLTRMSGQTALPAIFGEPFRRSHFLFLGYGLRDWNLRVILHKIWKDWPRKYASWAIQERADPLEREFWRGRKLTIYEMTIADFLIKVREVAARV
;
A
#
# COMPACT_ATOMS: atom_id res chain seq x y z
N MET A 1 0.18 46.91 -6.70
CA MET A 1 0.10 45.99 -5.56
C MET A 1 0.55 44.65 -6.08
N GLU A 2 1.87 44.46 -6.06
CA GLU A 2 2.51 43.18 -6.40
C GLU A 2 2.34 42.24 -5.22
N SER A 3 1.63 41.15 -5.44
CA SER A 3 1.44 40.13 -4.43
C SER A 3 2.74 39.36 -4.25
N ASN A 4 3.37 39.52 -3.11
CA ASN A 4 4.35 38.60 -2.56
C ASN A 4 3.73 37.19 -2.55
N ARG A 5 4.03 36.39 -3.55
CA ARG A 5 3.96 34.94 -3.42
C ARG A 5 5.16 34.57 -2.58
N GLU A 6 4.95 34.38 -1.28
CA GLU A 6 5.90 33.71 -0.43
C GLU A 6 6.31 32.40 -1.09
N GLU A 7 7.56 32.29 -1.49
CA GLU A 7 8.20 31.04 -1.82
C GLU A 7 8.04 30.12 -0.61
N VAL A 8 7.13 29.18 -0.71
CA VAL A 8 7.04 28.09 0.27
C VAL A 8 8.35 27.33 0.15
N ASN A 9 9.29 27.65 1.03
CA ASN A 9 10.53 26.89 1.20
C ASN A 9 10.13 25.41 1.29
N SER A 10 10.36 24.64 0.26
CA SER A 10 10.15 23.20 0.25
C SER A 10 11.17 22.61 1.24
N VAL A 11 10.70 22.29 2.43
CA VAL A 11 11.53 21.61 3.43
C VAL A 11 11.95 20.27 2.82
N GLU A 12 13.25 20.07 2.65
CA GLU A 12 13.77 18.79 2.16
C GLU A 12 13.57 17.66 3.19
N PRO A 13 13.38 16.40 2.73
CA PRO A 13 13.38 15.25 3.64
C PRO A 13 14.70 15.16 4.43
N PRO A 14 14.65 14.76 5.71
CA PRO A 14 15.87 14.52 6.51
C PRO A 14 16.50 13.19 6.08
N TYR A 15 17.13 13.18 4.90
CA TYR A 15 17.61 11.96 4.22
C TYR A 15 18.56 11.12 5.07
N GLU A 16 19.48 11.76 5.82
CA GLU A 16 20.40 11.04 6.72
C GLU A 16 19.64 10.29 7.81
N LEU A 17 18.66 10.95 8.46
CA LEU A 17 17.83 10.32 9.48
C LEU A 17 16.97 9.18 8.86
N ILE A 18 16.38 9.45 7.70
CA ILE A 18 15.55 8.43 7.01
C ILE A 18 16.41 7.21 6.68
N TRP A 19 17.62 7.41 6.12
CA TRP A 19 18.52 6.33 5.81
C TRP A 19 18.98 5.55 7.04
N GLU A 20 19.42 6.23 8.09
CA GLU A 20 19.79 5.60 9.38
C GLU A 20 18.66 4.68 9.90
N LYS A 21 17.42 5.16 9.83
CA LYS A 21 16.26 4.39 10.31
C LYS A 21 15.86 3.27 9.37
N LEU A 22 16.00 3.44 8.05
CA LEU A 22 15.81 2.36 7.06
C LEU A 22 16.84 1.24 7.26
N GLU A 23 18.11 1.60 7.41
CA GLU A 23 19.20 0.64 7.62
C GLU A 23 19.07 -0.14 8.94
N SER A 24 18.63 0.53 10.01
CA SER A 24 18.42 -0.09 11.32
C SER A 24 17.11 -0.86 11.46
N GLY A 25 16.25 -0.90 10.42
CA GLY A 25 14.93 -1.54 10.49
C GLY A 25 13.88 -0.76 11.28
N GLY A 26 14.13 0.51 11.57
CA GLY A 26 13.25 1.39 12.34
C GLY A 26 12.17 2.09 11.50
N VAL A 27 11.98 1.70 10.23
CA VAL A 27 10.96 2.25 9.32
C VAL A 27 10.04 1.14 8.82
N ILE A 28 8.75 1.42 8.81
CA ILE A 28 7.75 0.62 8.11
C ILE A 28 7.36 1.33 6.83
N PRO A 29 7.77 0.83 5.65
CA PRO A 29 7.23 1.29 4.38
C PRO A 29 5.74 0.98 4.28
N PHE A 30 4.97 1.97 3.82
CA PHE A 30 3.52 1.85 3.62
C PHE A 30 3.22 2.20 2.16
N LEU A 31 2.86 1.19 1.36
CA LEU A 31 2.78 1.29 -0.10
C LEU A 31 1.34 1.43 -0.58
N GLY A 32 1.08 2.45 -1.38
CA GLY A 32 -0.16 2.62 -2.12
C GLY A 32 0.02 2.38 -3.62
N ALA A 33 -1.04 2.55 -4.39
CA ALA A 33 -1.06 2.28 -5.84
C ALA A 33 0.05 3.01 -6.63
N GLY A 34 0.42 4.22 -6.22
CA GLY A 34 1.52 4.97 -6.83
C GLY A 34 2.88 4.29 -6.72
N ALA A 35 3.09 3.38 -5.77
CA ALA A 35 4.30 2.57 -5.68
C ALA A 35 4.42 1.63 -6.88
N SER A 36 3.34 0.96 -7.27
CA SER A 36 3.28 0.09 -8.45
C SER A 36 3.34 0.91 -9.75
N LEU A 37 2.72 2.10 -9.78
CA LEU A 37 2.79 3.00 -10.93
C LEU A 37 4.18 3.59 -11.17
N SER A 38 5.06 3.61 -10.17
CA SER A 38 6.44 4.08 -10.32
C SER A 38 7.28 3.25 -11.30
N CYS A 39 6.82 2.05 -11.64
CA CYS A 39 7.45 1.16 -12.63
C CYS A 39 6.99 1.41 -14.06
N ARG A 40 5.94 2.22 -14.23
CA ARG A 40 5.27 2.43 -15.49
C ARG A 40 6.05 3.39 -16.37
N PRO A 41 6.13 3.16 -17.71
CA PRO A 41 6.71 4.13 -18.62
C PRO A 41 5.97 5.48 -18.52
N LYS A 42 6.70 6.60 -18.65
CA LYS A 42 6.10 7.93 -18.72
C LYS A 42 5.07 7.96 -19.85
N ASP A 43 3.96 8.63 -19.59
CA ASP A 43 2.84 8.83 -20.52
C ASP A 43 2.13 7.55 -21.00
N ALA A 44 2.45 6.39 -20.43
CA ALA A 44 1.73 5.17 -20.70
C ALA A 44 0.34 5.20 -20.04
N HIS A 45 -0.69 4.75 -20.77
CA HIS A 45 -2.07 4.64 -20.30
C HIS A 45 -2.51 3.19 -20.35
N TRP A 46 -2.93 2.68 -19.20
CA TRP A 46 -3.50 1.34 -19.12
C TRP A 46 -4.91 1.30 -19.75
N LYS A 47 -5.19 0.28 -20.53
CA LYS A 47 -6.46 0.13 -21.26
C LYS A 47 -7.14 -1.21 -21.00
N SER A 48 -6.37 -2.23 -20.67
CA SER A 48 -6.90 -3.57 -20.53
C SER A 48 -5.98 -4.50 -19.71
N PRO A 49 -6.49 -5.63 -19.21
CA PRO A 49 -5.67 -6.63 -18.53
C PRO A 49 -4.54 -7.23 -19.38
N LYS A 50 -4.48 -6.92 -20.69
CA LYS A 50 -3.40 -7.39 -21.57
C LYS A 50 -2.15 -6.49 -21.54
N ASP A 51 -2.26 -5.29 -20.99
CA ASP A 51 -1.16 -4.35 -20.92
C ASP A 51 -0.03 -4.87 -20.01
N GLU A 52 1.20 -4.40 -20.23
CA GLU A 52 2.40 -4.87 -19.53
C GLU A 52 2.65 -4.16 -18.20
N PHE A 53 1.73 -3.34 -17.74
CA PHE A 53 1.79 -2.59 -16.49
C PHE A 53 0.41 -2.50 -15.83
N LEU A 54 0.39 -2.19 -14.54
CA LEU A 54 -0.81 -2.13 -13.73
C LEU A 54 -1.61 -0.83 -13.95
N PRO A 55 -2.95 -0.87 -13.75
CA PRO A 55 -3.79 0.31 -13.82
C PRO A 55 -3.56 1.25 -12.63
N SER A 56 -3.79 2.54 -12.85
CA SER A 56 -4.12 3.47 -11.77
C SER A 56 -5.55 3.20 -11.26
N GLY A 57 -5.89 3.71 -10.07
CA GLY A 57 -7.25 3.59 -9.56
C GLY A 57 -8.30 4.19 -10.49
N TRP A 58 -7.98 5.30 -11.17
CA TRP A 58 -8.88 5.91 -12.16
C TRP A 58 -9.06 5.06 -13.41
N GLU A 59 -7.99 4.47 -13.93
CA GLU A 59 -8.06 3.58 -15.11
C GLU A 59 -8.82 2.29 -14.80
N LEU A 60 -8.65 1.74 -13.60
CA LEU A 60 -9.42 0.59 -13.15
C LEU A 60 -10.91 0.96 -13.01
N ALA A 61 -11.21 2.12 -12.41
CA ALA A 61 -12.59 2.61 -12.32
C ALA A 61 -13.21 2.77 -13.71
N LYS A 62 -12.48 3.36 -14.66
CA LYS A 62 -12.93 3.54 -16.04
C LYS A 62 -13.18 2.21 -16.75
N TYR A 63 -12.31 1.23 -16.54
CA TYR A 63 -12.45 -0.12 -17.10
C TYR A 63 -13.71 -0.83 -16.58
N LEU A 64 -13.96 -0.76 -15.27
CA LEU A 64 -15.14 -1.34 -14.65
C LEU A 64 -16.43 -0.58 -15.05
N ASP A 65 -16.37 0.75 -15.20
CA ASP A 65 -17.44 1.60 -15.72
C ASP A 65 -17.86 1.16 -17.12
N ASP A 66 -16.90 1.07 -18.05
CA ASP A 66 -17.16 0.67 -19.45
C ASP A 66 -17.81 -0.71 -19.55
N ARG A 67 -17.61 -1.59 -18.57
CA ARG A 67 -18.15 -2.96 -18.55
C ARG A 67 -19.48 -3.09 -17.80
N SER A 68 -19.74 -2.25 -16.82
CA SER A 68 -20.97 -2.29 -16.01
C SER A 68 -22.02 -1.27 -16.46
N GLY A 69 -21.62 -0.23 -17.21
CA GLY A 69 -22.51 0.87 -17.57
C GLY A 69 -22.87 1.73 -16.37
N TYR A 70 -21.91 2.00 -15.49
CA TYR A 70 -22.11 2.85 -14.30
C TYR A 70 -22.63 4.24 -14.72
N PRO A 71 -23.75 4.70 -14.14
CA PRO A 71 -24.33 6.01 -14.50
C PRO A 71 -23.52 7.16 -13.87
N SER A 72 -22.35 7.49 -14.43
CA SER A 72 -21.49 8.53 -13.86
C SER A 72 -21.71 9.90 -14.48
N ASP A 73 -21.72 10.94 -13.63
CA ASP A 73 -21.69 12.34 -14.00
C ASP A 73 -20.25 12.88 -14.18
N ASN A 74 -19.35 12.10 -14.79
CA ASN A 74 -17.92 12.40 -15.02
C ASN A 74 -16.99 12.36 -13.79
N GLN A 75 -17.43 11.96 -12.62
CA GLN A 75 -16.55 11.70 -11.46
C GLN A 75 -16.50 10.20 -11.17
N LEU A 76 -15.48 9.52 -11.73
CA LEU A 76 -15.27 8.10 -11.45
C LEU A 76 -14.56 7.95 -10.10
N ASP A 77 -15.27 7.37 -9.14
CA ASP A 77 -14.75 6.90 -7.87
C ASP A 77 -14.66 5.37 -7.90
N LEU A 78 -13.48 4.82 -7.69
CA LEU A 78 -13.24 3.38 -7.84
C LEU A 78 -14.15 2.54 -6.92
N LEU A 79 -14.36 2.99 -5.68
CA LEU A 79 -15.16 2.22 -4.72
C LEU A 79 -16.61 2.11 -5.19
N ARG A 80 -17.18 3.23 -5.66
CA ARG A 80 -18.57 3.29 -6.14
C ARG A 80 -18.75 2.50 -7.42
N VAL A 81 -17.80 2.64 -8.35
CA VAL A 81 -17.86 1.90 -9.61
C VAL A 81 -17.72 0.40 -9.34
N ALA A 82 -16.81 -0.02 -8.44
CA ALA A 82 -16.68 -1.41 -8.04
C ALA A 82 -17.93 -1.94 -7.33
N GLN A 83 -18.54 -1.13 -6.46
CA GLN A 83 -19.82 -1.48 -5.82
C GLN A 83 -20.93 -1.69 -6.83
N TYR A 84 -21.02 -0.81 -7.83
CA TYR A 84 -22.02 -0.95 -8.88
C TYR A 84 -21.74 -2.17 -9.76
N TYR A 85 -20.48 -2.42 -10.11
CA TYR A 85 -20.06 -3.61 -10.87
C TYR A 85 -20.44 -4.89 -10.14
N ASP A 86 -20.19 -4.97 -8.83
CA ASP A 86 -20.59 -6.09 -7.98
C ASP A 86 -22.13 -6.30 -8.03
N GLY A 87 -22.90 -5.21 -7.94
CA GLY A 87 -24.36 -5.28 -8.05
C GLY A 87 -24.88 -5.81 -9.40
N VAL A 88 -24.15 -5.56 -10.49
CA VAL A 88 -24.54 -5.97 -11.85
C VAL A 88 -24.02 -7.35 -12.23
N ALA A 89 -22.74 -7.62 -11.99
CA ALA A 89 -22.05 -8.85 -12.40
C ALA A 89 -21.93 -9.89 -11.26
N GLY A 90 -22.23 -9.48 -10.03
CA GLY A 90 -22.02 -10.26 -8.82
C GLY A 90 -20.56 -10.25 -8.36
N ARG A 91 -20.33 -10.57 -7.08
CA ARG A 91 -19.01 -10.58 -6.47
C ARG A 91 -18.00 -11.44 -7.23
N GLY A 92 -18.39 -12.64 -7.65
CA GLY A 92 -17.50 -13.51 -8.42
C GLY A 92 -17.05 -12.89 -9.72
N GLY A 93 -17.93 -12.16 -10.42
CA GLY A 93 -17.57 -11.45 -11.65
C GLY A 93 -16.56 -10.32 -11.40
N LEU A 94 -16.69 -9.58 -10.28
CA LEU A 94 -15.72 -8.57 -9.88
C LEU A 94 -14.37 -9.21 -9.51
N ASP A 95 -14.38 -10.27 -8.72
CA ASP A 95 -13.17 -10.96 -8.28
C ASP A 95 -12.41 -11.57 -9.48
N ASP A 96 -13.11 -12.15 -10.47
CA ASP A 96 -12.52 -12.67 -11.72
C ASP A 96 -11.81 -11.56 -12.52
N GLU A 97 -12.42 -10.37 -12.64
CA GLU A 97 -11.79 -9.23 -13.31
C GLU A 97 -10.53 -8.77 -12.57
N LEU A 98 -10.60 -8.64 -11.24
CA LEU A 98 -9.46 -8.23 -10.43
C LEU A 98 -8.33 -9.28 -10.49
N HIS A 99 -8.67 -10.56 -10.40
CA HIS A 99 -7.70 -11.65 -10.58
C HIS A 99 -7.00 -11.56 -11.94
N SER A 100 -7.77 -11.40 -13.02
CA SER A 100 -7.22 -11.29 -14.38
C SER A 100 -6.20 -10.15 -14.56
N ILE A 101 -6.36 -9.08 -13.76
CA ILE A 101 -5.49 -7.90 -13.77
C ILE A 101 -4.28 -8.12 -12.84
N PHE A 102 -4.50 -8.46 -11.57
CA PHE A 102 -3.48 -8.38 -10.52
C PHE A 102 -2.69 -9.66 -10.29
N SER A 103 -3.15 -10.84 -10.79
CA SER A 103 -2.42 -12.12 -10.66
C SER A 103 -1.28 -12.29 -11.66
N ARG A 104 -1.18 -11.42 -12.67
CA ARG A 104 -0.15 -11.49 -13.69
C ARG A 104 1.21 -11.04 -13.16
N ALA A 105 2.26 -11.60 -13.74
CA ALA A 105 3.60 -11.10 -13.51
C ALA A 105 3.83 -9.79 -14.27
N TYR A 106 4.17 -8.73 -13.56
CA TYR A 106 4.58 -7.43 -14.10
C TYR A 106 6.02 -7.14 -13.73
N ALA A 107 6.68 -6.29 -14.50
CA ALA A 107 8.03 -5.85 -14.14
C ALA A 107 7.97 -4.96 -12.89
N HIS A 108 8.64 -5.37 -11.83
CA HIS A 108 8.81 -4.54 -10.65
C HIS A 108 9.95 -3.52 -10.86
N GLY A 109 9.85 -2.38 -10.19
CA GLY A 109 10.77 -1.26 -10.39
C GLY A 109 11.82 -1.12 -9.31
N GLU A 110 12.58 -0.03 -9.42
CA GLU A 110 13.67 0.31 -8.51
C GLU A 110 13.20 0.44 -7.05
N LEU A 111 11.99 0.98 -6.82
CA LEU A 111 11.42 1.06 -5.47
C LEU A 111 11.31 -0.32 -4.82
N HIS A 112 10.76 -1.30 -5.54
CA HIS A 112 10.54 -2.64 -5.01
C HIS A 112 11.87 -3.33 -4.70
N ARG A 113 12.87 -3.21 -5.60
CA ARG A 113 14.23 -3.71 -5.37
C ARG A 113 14.87 -3.06 -4.15
N PHE A 114 14.75 -1.73 -4.02
CA PHE A 114 15.24 -1.01 -2.86
C PHE A 114 14.62 -1.51 -1.56
N LEU A 115 13.30 -1.68 -1.53
CA LEU A 115 12.60 -2.18 -0.34
C LEU A 115 13.00 -3.61 0.02
N ALA A 116 13.23 -4.47 -0.99
CA ALA A 116 13.70 -5.83 -0.76
C ALA A 116 15.16 -5.91 -0.22
N GLU A 117 15.93 -4.82 -0.31
CA GLU A 117 17.28 -4.69 0.28
C GLU A 117 17.24 -4.28 1.76
N LEU A 118 16.18 -3.60 2.20
CA LEU A 118 16.09 -3.02 3.53
C LEU A 118 15.91 -4.09 4.63
N LYS A 119 16.31 -3.72 5.85
CA LYS A 119 16.11 -4.54 7.06
C LYS A 119 14.74 -4.32 7.70
N SER A 120 13.78 -3.73 6.99
CA SER A 120 12.45 -3.47 7.54
C SER A 120 11.77 -4.77 7.97
N PRO A 121 11.34 -4.89 9.24
CA PRO A 121 10.68 -6.10 9.72
C PRO A 121 9.27 -6.26 9.17
N LEU A 122 8.66 -5.16 8.74
CA LEU A 122 7.29 -5.11 8.25
C LEU A 122 7.18 -4.10 7.10
N ILE A 123 6.60 -4.52 5.99
CA ILE A 123 6.15 -3.68 4.88
C ILE A 123 4.64 -3.81 4.81
N VAL A 124 3.92 -2.69 4.80
CA VAL A 124 2.46 -2.67 4.67
C VAL A 124 2.09 -2.19 3.27
N THR A 125 1.13 -2.83 2.66
CA THR A 125 0.60 -2.38 1.37
C THR A 125 -0.91 -2.56 1.29
N THR A 126 -1.56 -1.70 0.54
CA THR A 126 -2.96 -1.88 0.11
C THR A 126 -3.08 -2.35 -1.34
N ASN A 127 -1.94 -2.56 -2.01
CA ASN A 127 -1.91 -3.03 -3.39
C ASN A 127 -2.20 -4.54 -3.46
N TYR A 128 -2.91 -4.95 -4.50
CA TYR A 128 -3.26 -6.35 -4.72
C TYR A 128 -2.19 -7.14 -5.49
N ASP A 129 -1.30 -6.43 -6.20
CA ASP A 129 -0.22 -7.01 -7.01
C ASP A 129 0.88 -7.67 -6.16
N THR A 130 1.77 -8.41 -6.82
CA THR A 130 2.88 -9.13 -6.19
C THR A 130 4.26 -8.54 -6.49
N LEU A 131 4.35 -7.25 -6.82
CA LEU A 131 5.61 -6.62 -7.25
C LEU A 131 6.69 -6.62 -6.15
N ILE A 132 6.27 -6.43 -4.90
CA ILE A 132 7.23 -6.46 -3.77
C ILE A 132 7.69 -7.89 -3.48
N GLU A 133 6.80 -8.88 -3.56
CA GLU A 133 7.13 -10.29 -3.43
C GLU A 133 8.15 -10.72 -4.50
N GLN A 134 7.90 -10.36 -5.77
CA GLN A 134 8.81 -10.64 -6.89
C GLN A 134 10.20 -10.03 -6.66
N ALA A 135 10.28 -8.83 -6.08
CA ALA A 135 11.56 -8.20 -5.77
C ALA A 135 12.34 -8.96 -4.66
N PHE A 136 11.63 -9.52 -3.67
CA PHE A 136 12.25 -10.41 -2.68
C PHE A 136 12.72 -11.72 -3.29
N GLU A 137 11.94 -12.30 -4.19
CA GLU A 137 12.29 -13.52 -4.94
C GLU A 137 13.51 -13.31 -5.84
N GLU A 138 13.59 -12.19 -6.57
CA GLU A 138 14.76 -11.82 -7.37
C GLU A 138 16.03 -11.74 -6.52
N LYS A 139 15.92 -11.24 -5.29
CA LYS A 139 17.04 -11.14 -4.34
C LYS A 139 17.36 -12.46 -3.64
N GLY A 140 16.55 -13.51 -3.82
CA GLY A 140 16.67 -14.77 -3.07
C GLY A 140 16.49 -14.59 -1.57
N ARG A 141 15.77 -13.56 -1.13
CA ARG A 141 15.55 -13.23 0.27
C ARG A 141 14.22 -13.81 0.76
N ALA A 142 14.27 -14.63 1.80
CA ALA A 142 13.07 -15.19 2.41
C ALA A 142 12.22 -14.11 3.08
N TYR A 143 10.88 -14.22 2.98
CA TYR A 143 9.91 -13.28 3.51
C TYR A 143 8.61 -14.02 3.90
N ASN A 144 7.84 -13.41 4.79
CA ASN A 144 6.47 -13.84 5.08
C ASN A 144 5.48 -12.93 4.31
N VAL A 145 4.34 -13.50 3.91
CA VAL A 145 3.20 -12.73 3.42
C VAL A 145 2.01 -12.95 4.34
N VAL A 146 1.34 -11.87 4.72
CA VAL A 146 0.10 -11.89 5.49
C VAL A 146 -0.95 -11.13 4.69
N VAL A 147 -2.05 -11.77 4.34
CA VAL A 147 -3.12 -11.21 3.52
C VAL A 147 -4.39 -11.13 4.33
N TYR A 148 -4.99 -9.95 4.39
CA TYR A 148 -6.32 -9.77 4.99
C TYR A 148 -7.39 -10.51 4.16
N LYS A 149 -8.28 -11.27 4.81
CA LYS A 149 -9.38 -11.97 4.13
C LYS A 149 -10.72 -11.28 4.36
N MET A 150 -11.36 -10.85 3.26
CA MET A 150 -12.72 -10.29 3.32
C MET A 150 -13.76 -11.35 3.72
N SER A 151 -13.60 -12.58 3.24
CA SER A 151 -14.56 -13.67 3.45
C SER A 151 -14.66 -14.18 4.88
N ALA A 152 -13.66 -13.90 5.74
CA ALA A 152 -13.61 -14.41 7.11
C ALA A 152 -12.78 -13.48 8.03
N PRO A 153 -13.00 -13.50 9.36
CA PRO A 153 -12.17 -12.75 10.33
C PRO A 153 -10.81 -13.44 10.55
N LEU A 154 -10.13 -13.78 9.46
CA LEU A 154 -8.85 -14.46 9.42
C LEU A 154 -7.87 -13.68 8.55
N VAL A 155 -6.60 -14.03 8.64
CA VAL A 155 -5.56 -13.67 7.67
C VAL A 155 -5.03 -14.92 7.00
N SER A 156 -4.76 -14.83 5.70
CA SER A 156 -4.05 -15.87 4.98
C SER A 156 -2.56 -15.61 5.09
N VAL A 157 -1.77 -16.62 5.43
CA VAL A 157 -0.34 -16.47 5.74
C VAL A 157 0.48 -17.45 4.92
N LYS A 158 1.51 -16.94 4.25
CA LYS A 158 2.58 -17.74 3.65
C LYS A 158 3.87 -17.45 4.40
N ARG A 159 4.41 -18.47 5.10
CA ARG A 159 5.62 -18.29 5.90
C ARG A 159 6.88 -18.34 5.05
N ALA A 160 7.91 -17.65 5.48
CA ALA A 160 9.23 -17.69 4.87
C ALA A 160 9.71 -19.14 4.71
N GLY A 161 10.09 -19.50 3.48
CA GLY A 161 10.52 -20.86 3.14
C GLY A 161 9.40 -21.90 3.00
N SER A 162 8.12 -21.53 3.24
CA SER A 162 6.96 -22.39 2.97
C SER A 162 6.37 -22.06 1.60
N GLY A 163 5.92 -23.10 0.89
CA GLY A 163 5.12 -22.93 -0.33
C GLY A 163 3.61 -22.83 -0.07
N GLU A 164 3.17 -23.11 1.16
CA GLU A 164 1.77 -23.32 1.51
C GLU A 164 1.15 -22.09 2.18
N TRP A 165 -0.15 -21.87 1.93
CA TRP A 165 -0.96 -20.87 2.60
C TRP A 165 -1.72 -21.50 3.78
N GLU A 166 -1.82 -20.79 4.88
CA GLU A 166 -2.61 -21.16 6.06
C GLU A 166 -3.51 -20.00 6.50
N ASN A 167 -4.71 -20.31 6.97
CA ASN A 167 -5.63 -19.32 7.53
C ASN A 167 -5.48 -19.26 9.06
N VAL A 168 -5.18 -18.09 9.59
CA VAL A 168 -4.84 -17.86 11.00
C VAL A 168 -5.68 -16.74 11.58
N ASP A 169 -6.09 -16.90 12.84
CA ASP A 169 -6.68 -15.81 13.63
C ASP A 169 -5.64 -14.68 13.79
N PRO A 170 -5.92 -13.43 13.36
CA PRO A 170 -4.97 -12.32 13.45
C PRO A 170 -4.47 -12.05 14.88
N GLN A 171 -5.25 -12.38 15.90
CA GLN A 171 -4.83 -12.21 17.29
C GLN A 171 -3.90 -13.33 17.78
N ARG A 172 -3.82 -14.45 17.06
CA ARG A 172 -2.97 -15.60 17.37
C ARG A 172 -1.81 -15.77 16.40
N LEU A 173 -1.69 -14.89 15.42
CA LEU A 173 -0.60 -14.93 14.46
C LEU A 173 0.74 -14.78 15.17
N ALA A 174 1.62 -15.78 15.00
CA ALA A 174 2.99 -15.78 15.48
C ALA A 174 3.96 -15.85 14.29
N LEU A 175 4.84 -14.86 14.17
CA LEU A 175 5.89 -14.77 13.15
C LEU A 175 7.20 -14.29 13.80
N ASP A 176 8.32 -14.75 13.29
CA ASP A 176 9.63 -14.17 13.62
C ASP A 176 9.92 -12.99 12.69
N LEU A 177 9.47 -11.79 13.11
CA LEU A 177 9.67 -10.56 12.35
C LEU A 177 11.15 -10.12 12.28
N ALA A 178 12.01 -10.65 13.16
CA ALA A 178 13.44 -10.37 13.13
C ALA A 178 14.17 -11.30 12.16
N GLY A 179 13.73 -12.55 12.05
CA GLY A 179 14.34 -13.55 11.18
C GLY A 179 13.98 -13.39 9.72
N ALA A 180 12.73 -12.97 9.43
CA ALA A 180 12.27 -12.71 8.06
C ALA A 180 11.30 -11.52 8.00
N PRO A 181 11.50 -10.59 7.06
CA PRO A 181 10.57 -9.48 6.86
C PRO A 181 9.19 -10.01 6.49
N THR A 182 8.16 -9.25 6.88
CA THR A 182 6.78 -9.58 6.59
C THR A 182 6.16 -8.54 5.69
N ILE A 183 5.52 -8.97 4.61
CA ILE A 183 4.68 -8.15 3.74
C ILE A 183 3.24 -8.32 4.22
N PHE A 184 2.63 -7.25 4.70
CA PHE A 184 1.22 -7.24 5.11
C PHE A 184 0.37 -6.56 4.06
N LYS A 185 -0.46 -7.34 3.39
CA LYS A 185 -1.41 -6.91 2.35
C LYS A 185 -2.77 -6.62 3.00
N MET A 186 -2.91 -5.38 3.44
CA MET A 186 -3.98 -4.97 4.34
C MET A 186 -5.36 -4.93 3.67
N HIS A 187 -5.43 -4.73 2.36
CA HIS A 187 -6.67 -4.75 1.57
C HIS A 187 -6.85 -6.05 0.76
N GLY A 188 -6.14 -7.09 1.16
CA GLY A 188 -6.16 -8.33 0.40
C GLY A 188 -5.08 -8.39 -0.68
N SER A 189 -5.15 -9.40 -1.51
CA SER A 189 -4.20 -9.69 -2.60
C SER A 189 -4.85 -10.52 -3.68
N SER A 190 -4.33 -10.41 -4.89
CA SER A 190 -4.46 -11.45 -5.90
C SER A 190 -3.32 -12.45 -5.73
N ILE A 191 -3.63 -13.75 -5.73
CA ILE A 191 -2.65 -14.80 -5.50
C ILE A 191 -2.49 -15.63 -6.78
N PRO A 192 -1.36 -15.47 -7.49
CA PRO A 192 -1.14 -16.23 -8.73
C PRO A 192 -1.25 -17.74 -8.52
N GLY A 193 -2.10 -18.39 -9.32
CA GLY A 193 -2.30 -19.84 -9.27
C GLY A 193 -3.18 -20.37 -8.14
N ALA A 194 -3.76 -19.47 -7.29
CA ALA A 194 -4.67 -19.83 -6.21
C ALA A 194 -5.79 -18.78 -6.07
N PRO A 195 -6.67 -18.62 -7.07
CA PRO A 195 -7.72 -17.60 -7.05
C PRO A 195 -8.72 -17.79 -5.90
N GLU A 196 -8.86 -18.98 -5.35
CA GLU A 196 -9.67 -19.28 -4.18
C GLU A 196 -9.13 -18.63 -2.90
N GLU A 197 -7.86 -18.24 -2.89
CA GLU A 197 -7.21 -17.53 -1.79
C GLU A 197 -7.24 -15.98 -1.97
N ASP A 198 -7.71 -15.48 -3.11
CA ASP A 198 -7.83 -14.06 -3.37
C ASP A 198 -8.72 -13.36 -2.34
N SER A 199 -8.41 -12.12 -2.12
CA SER A 199 -9.19 -11.25 -1.24
C SER A 199 -9.03 -9.80 -1.67
N TYR A 200 -10.13 -9.04 -1.69
CA TYR A 200 -10.10 -7.64 -2.12
C TYR A 200 -10.99 -6.79 -1.22
N VAL A 201 -10.48 -5.65 -0.79
CA VAL A 201 -11.23 -4.55 -0.17
C VAL A 201 -11.31 -3.44 -1.20
N ILE A 202 -12.39 -3.40 -1.98
CA ILE A 202 -12.49 -2.51 -3.15
C ILE A 202 -13.85 -1.82 -3.29
N THR A 203 -14.93 -2.40 -2.78
CA THR A 203 -16.27 -1.79 -2.80
C THR A 203 -16.52 -0.92 -1.58
N GLU A 204 -17.55 -0.07 -1.61
CA GLU A 204 -17.97 0.69 -0.42
C GLU A 204 -18.32 -0.25 0.74
N ASP A 205 -19.04 -1.35 0.47
CA ASP A 205 -19.42 -2.36 1.46
C ASP A 205 -18.19 -3.06 2.06
N ASP A 206 -17.19 -3.40 1.23
CA ASP A 206 -15.92 -3.97 1.71
C ASP A 206 -15.23 -3.05 2.72
N TYR A 207 -15.19 -1.75 2.44
CA TYR A 207 -14.59 -0.77 3.35
C TYR A 207 -15.35 -0.64 4.67
N VAL A 208 -16.68 -0.66 4.62
CA VAL A 208 -17.53 -0.65 5.82
C VAL A 208 -17.23 -1.87 6.69
N GLU A 209 -17.19 -3.06 6.09
CA GLU A 209 -16.87 -4.30 6.79
C GLU A 209 -15.44 -4.28 7.35
N PHE A 210 -14.46 -3.86 6.54
CA PHE A 210 -13.06 -3.75 6.98
C PHE A 210 -12.91 -2.83 8.18
N LEU A 211 -13.53 -1.63 8.16
CA LEU A 211 -13.49 -0.68 9.27
C LEU A 211 -14.22 -1.22 10.52
N THR A 212 -15.28 -1.97 10.32
CA THR A 212 -16.01 -2.65 11.41
C THR A 212 -15.11 -3.68 12.10
N ARG A 213 -14.42 -4.51 11.32
CA ARG A 213 -13.46 -5.50 11.83
C ARG A 213 -12.24 -4.85 12.49
N MET A 214 -11.75 -3.74 11.93
CA MET A 214 -10.71 -2.96 12.61
C MET A 214 -11.16 -2.51 14.00
N SER A 215 -12.40 -2.06 14.13
CA SER A 215 -12.95 -1.63 15.43
C SER A 215 -13.08 -2.77 16.42
N GLY A 216 -13.37 -3.98 15.96
CA GLY A 216 -13.38 -5.23 16.73
C GLY A 216 -12.01 -5.85 17.00
N GLN A 217 -10.92 -5.22 16.55
CA GLN A 217 -9.52 -5.73 16.64
C GLN A 217 -9.30 -7.06 15.90
N THR A 218 -10.09 -7.35 14.87
CA THR A 218 -9.99 -8.61 14.10
C THR A 218 -9.41 -8.42 12.70
N ALA A 219 -9.16 -7.18 12.26
CA ALA A 219 -8.59 -6.91 10.94
C ALA A 219 -7.05 -6.83 10.94
N LEU A 220 -6.45 -6.41 12.05
CA LEU A 220 -5.00 -6.22 12.13
C LEU A 220 -4.37 -7.25 13.08
N PRO A 221 -3.35 -7.97 12.63
CA PRO A 221 -2.61 -8.90 13.48
C PRO A 221 -1.98 -8.21 14.70
N ALA A 222 -2.21 -8.77 15.89
CA ALA A 222 -1.71 -8.22 17.15
C ALA A 222 -0.18 -8.10 17.17
N ILE A 223 0.52 -9.00 16.48
CA ILE A 223 1.98 -9.01 16.39
C ILE A 223 2.56 -7.74 15.76
N PHE A 224 1.78 -7.01 14.93
CA PHE A 224 2.23 -5.76 14.31
C PHE A 224 2.14 -4.54 15.25
N GLY A 225 1.51 -4.68 16.41
CA GLY A 225 1.34 -3.57 17.36
C GLY A 225 2.66 -2.99 17.87
N GLU A 226 3.67 -3.82 18.16
CA GLU A 226 4.97 -3.35 18.61
C GLU A 226 5.76 -2.64 17.48
N PRO A 227 5.89 -3.20 16.26
CA PRO A 227 6.40 -2.47 15.11
C PRO A 227 5.70 -1.13 14.88
N PHE A 228 4.38 -1.07 14.89
CA PHE A 228 3.63 0.17 14.67
C PHE A 228 3.91 1.25 15.73
N ARG A 229 4.16 0.87 16.97
CA ARG A 229 4.52 1.82 18.05
C ARG A 229 5.95 2.34 17.96
N ARG A 230 6.89 1.48 17.51
CA ARG A 230 8.33 1.75 17.61
C ARG A 230 8.99 2.19 16.33
N SER A 231 8.28 2.17 15.21
CA SER A 231 8.85 2.56 13.93
C SER A 231 8.32 3.91 13.43
N HIS A 232 9.11 4.51 12.57
CA HIS A 232 8.64 5.56 11.67
C HIS A 232 7.81 4.93 10.54
N PHE A 233 6.80 5.62 10.03
CA PHE A 233 6.14 5.22 8.79
C PHE A 233 6.70 6.02 7.63
N LEU A 234 6.92 5.36 6.50
CA LEU A 234 7.30 5.98 5.24
C LEU A 234 6.23 5.63 4.18
N PHE A 235 5.36 6.60 3.89
CA PHE A 235 4.31 6.43 2.90
C PHE A 235 4.84 6.71 1.50
N LEU A 236 4.67 5.75 0.59
CA LEU A 236 5.15 5.80 -0.78
C LEU A 236 4.01 5.46 -1.74
N GLY A 237 3.73 6.38 -2.66
CA GLY A 237 2.67 6.19 -3.65
C GLY A 237 1.25 6.27 -3.11
N TYR A 238 1.05 6.94 -1.96
CA TYR A 238 -0.26 7.20 -1.38
C TYR A 238 -0.74 8.61 -1.66
N GLY A 239 -2.01 8.75 -2.04
CA GLY A 239 -2.74 10.00 -1.92
C GLY A 239 -3.34 10.11 -0.52
N LEU A 240 -2.71 10.86 0.39
CA LEU A 240 -3.16 11.00 1.78
C LEU A 240 -4.48 11.81 1.92
N ARG A 241 -5.11 12.16 0.81
CA ARG A 241 -6.47 12.69 0.74
C ARG A 241 -7.54 11.64 0.99
N ASP A 242 -7.21 10.37 0.75
CA ASP A 242 -8.14 9.27 0.92
C ASP A 242 -8.66 9.23 2.36
N TRP A 243 -9.97 9.42 2.48
CA TRP A 243 -10.65 9.41 3.77
C TRP A 243 -10.54 8.04 4.45
N ASN A 244 -10.63 6.97 3.68
CA ASN A 244 -10.54 5.61 4.22
C ASN A 244 -9.18 5.37 4.86
N LEU A 245 -8.10 5.78 4.19
CA LEU A 245 -6.76 5.72 4.76
C LEU A 245 -6.65 6.55 6.05
N ARG A 246 -7.26 7.74 6.09
CA ARG A 246 -7.28 8.58 7.31
C ARG A 246 -7.92 7.87 8.48
N VAL A 247 -9.06 7.18 8.26
CA VAL A 247 -9.74 6.40 9.29
C VAL A 247 -8.88 5.23 9.75
N ILE A 248 -8.27 4.51 8.81
CA ILE A 248 -7.36 3.39 9.08
C ILE A 248 -6.18 3.85 9.94
N LEU A 249 -5.48 4.91 9.52
CA LEU A 249 -4.34 5.43 10.26
C LEU A 249 -4.74 5.99 11.63
N HIS A 250 -5.90 6.65 11.72
CA HIS A 250 -6.42 7.11 13.00
C HIS A 250 -6.62 5.93 13.97
N LYS A 251 -7.19 4.83 13.48
CA LYS A 251 -7.41 3.62 14.27
C LYS A 251 -6.08 2.97 14.68
N ILE A 252 -5.15 2.77 13.75
CA ILE A 252 -3.82 2.21 14.02
C ILE A 252 -3.13 3.04 15.12
N TRP A 253 -3.11 4.36 14.99
CA TRP A 253 -2.42 5.23 15.94
C TRP A 253 -3.16 5.43 17.27
N LYS A 254 -4.45 5.18 17.31
CA LYS A 254 -5.22 5.12 18.55
C LYS A 254 -4.90 3.86 19.35
N ASP A 255 -4.86 2.71 18.69
CA ASP A 255 -4.62 1.42 19.33
C ASP A 255 -3.13 1.23 19.67
N TRP A 256 -2.24 1.76 18.81
CA TRP A 256 -0.79 1.73 18.98
C TRP A 256 -0.19 3.13 18.87
N PRO A 257 -0.24 3.94 19.94
CA PRO A 257 0.26 5.31 19.93
C PRO A 257 1.73 5.35 19.56
N ARG A 258 2.03 5.97 18.42
CA ARG A 258 3.39 6.07 17.90
C ARG A 258 4.21 7.12 18.63
N LYS A 259 5.51 6.84 18.80
CA LYS A 259 6.48 7.77 19.42
C LYS A 259 7.12 8.69 18.38
N TYR A 260 7.29 8.22 17.16
CA TYR A 260 8.14 8.82 16.14
C TYR A 260 7.33 9.57 15.07
N ALA A 261 7.98 10.57 14.46
CA ALA A 261 7.46 11.23 13.27
C ALA A 261 7.43 10.26 12.08
N SER A 262 6.63 10.58 11.08
CA SER A 262 6.49 9.79 9.85
C SER A 262 6.65 10.68 8.63
N TRP A 263 6.92 10.09 7.50
CA TRP A 263 7.19 10.78 6.25
C TRP A 263 6.30 10.24 5.13
N ALA A 264 5.94 11.11 4.21
CA ALA A 264 5.24 10.72 3.00
C ALA A 264 5.88 11.40 1.79
N ILE A 265 6.03 10.65 0.73
CA ILE A 265 6.52 11.11 -0.56
C ILE A 265 5.35 11.14 -1.52
N GLN A 266 5.01 12.31 -2.03
CA GLN A 266 3.92 12.54 -2.97
C GLN A 266 4.36 13.51 -4.06
N GLU A 267 3.93 13.30 -5.30
CA GLU A 267 4.26 14.23 -6.40
C GLU A 267 3.56 15.59 -6.24
N ARG A 268 2.39 15.58 -5.62
CA ARG A 268 1.60 16.79 -5.35
C ARG A 268 0.88 16.66 -4.02
N ALA A 269 0.94 17.68 -3.22
CA ALA A 269 0.25 17.75 -1.94
C ALA A 269 -0.52 19.07 -1.81
N ASP A 270 -1.78 18.98 -1.41
CA ASP A 270 -2.58 20.15 -1.08
C ASP A 270 -2.06 20.82 0.21
N PRO A 271 -2.00 22.17 0.29
CA PRO A 271 -1.56 22.85 1.50
C PRO A 271 -2.36 22.50 2.76
N LEU A 272 -3.67 22.31 2.64
CA LEU A 272 -4.53 21.91 3.77
C LEU A 272 -4.21 20.48 4.23
N GLU A 273 -3.91 19.61 3.28
CA GLU A 273 -3.50 18.24 3.56
C GLU A 273 -2.16 18.21 4.32
N ARG A 274 -1.17 18.99 3.88
CA ARG A 274 0.12 19.10 4.58
C ARG A 274 -0.06 19.55 6.03
N GLU A 275 -0.88 20.58 6.26
CA GLU A 275 -1.13 21.09 7.60
C GLU A 275 -1.86 20.07 8.48
N PHE A 276 -2.88 19.39 7.93
CA PHE A 276 -3.61 18.33 8.62
C PHE A 276 -2.69 17.20 9.11
N TRP A 277 -1.77 16.76 8.25
CA TRP A 277 -0.87 15.65 8.58
C TRP A 277 0.31 16.09 9.46
N ARG A 278 0.80 17.31 9.28
CA ARG A 278 1.84 17.89 10.14
C ARG A 278 1.41 17.91 11.60
N GLY A 279 0.17 18.32 11.88
CA GLY A 279 -0.41 18.27 13.21
C GLY A 279 -0.50 16.84 13.81
N ARG A 280 -0.31 15.81 12.97
CA ARG A 280 -0.31 14.38 13.34
C ARG A 280 1.09 13.75 13.25
N LYS A 281 2.15 14.51 13.33
CA LYS A 281 3.55 14.05 13.22
C LYS A 281 3.83 13.27 11.92
N LEU A 282 3.21 13.66 10.80
CA LEU A 282 3.51 13.15 9.48
C LEU A 282 3.81 14.31 8.56
N THR A 283 5.01 14.34 8.00
CA THR A 283 5.46 15.38 7.06
C THR A 283 5.36 14.85 5.64
N ILE A 284 4.68 15.61 4.77
CA ILE A 284 4.58 15.30 3.34
C ILE A 284 5.65 16.10 2.61
N TYR A 285 6.45 15.40 1.82
CA TYR A 285 7.44 15.97 0.92
C TYR A 285 6.97 15.82 -0.53
N GLU A 286 6.98 16.93 -1.25
CA GLU A 286 6.51 16.97 -2.64
C GLU A 286 7.66 16.68 -3.59
N MET A 287 7.70 15.43 -4.03
CA MET A 287 8.68 14.92 -5.00
C MET A 287 8.23 13.58 -5.56
N THR A 288 8.87 13.13 -6.63
CA THR A 288 8.64 11.77 -7.14
C THR A 288 9.33 10.72 -6.26
N ILE A 289 8.82 9.49 -6.29
CA ILE A 289 9.49 8.35 -5.63
C ILE A 289 10.90 8.15 -6.20
N ALA A 290 11.09 8.35 -7.52
CA ALA A 290 12.39 8.22 -8.17
C ALA A 290 13.41 9.23 -7.62
N ASP A 291 13.04 10.51 -7.50
CA ASP A 291 13.91 11.54 -6.95
C ASP A 291 14.27 11.24 -5.49
N PHE A 292 13.28 10.80 -4.70
CA PHE A 292 13.51 10.38 -3.32
C PHE A 292 14.53 9.24 -3.24
N LEU A 293 14.39 8.20 -4.06
CA LEU A 293 15.32 7.06 -4.07
C LEU A 293 16.73 7.46 -4.44
N ILE A 294 16.89 8.33 -5.45
CA ILE A 294 18.20 8.86 -5.84
C ILE A 294 18.87 9.52 -4.63
N LYS A 295 18.16 10.40 -3.95
CA LYS A 295 18.69 11.13 -2.79
C LYS A 295 19.04 10.22 -1.60
N VAL A 296 18.19 9.26 -1.29
CA VAL A 296 18.47 8.28 -0.22
C VAL A 296 19.68 7.43 -0.54
N ARG A 297 19.84 6.99 -1.82
CA ARG A 297 21.01 6.22 -2.26
C ARG A 297 22.29 7.07 -2.26
N GLU A 298 22.24 8.36 -2.58
CA GLU A 298 23.37 9.27 -2.46
C GLU A 298 23.87 9.36 -1.00
N VAL A 299 22.96 9.40 -0.03
CA VAL A 299 23.31 9.37 1.41
C VAL A 299 23.89 8.02 1.80
N ALA A 300 23.25 6.92 1.38
CA ALA A 300 23.72 5.56 1.65
C ALA A 300 25.17 5.32 1.15
N ALA A 301 25.54 5.92 0.04
CA ALA A 301 26.88 5.78 -0.53
C ALA A 301 27.98 6.58 0.19
N ARG A 302 27.62 7.50 1.11
CA ARG A 302 28.55 8.32 1.90
C ARG A 302 28.85 7.75 3.28
N VAL A 303 28.05 6.78 3.70
CA VAL A 303 28.14 6.10 5.01
C VAL A 303 28.76 4.73 4.83
#